data_a161db5f4edbf0012318debcd38fd4c5
#
_entry.id   a161db5f4edbf0012318debcd38fd4c5
#
_cell.length_a   1.000
_cell.length_b   1.000
_cell.length_c   1.000
_cell.angle_alpha   90.00
_cell.angle_beta   90.00
_cell.angle_gamma   90.00
#
_symmetry.space_group_name_H-M   'P 1'
#
loop_
_entity.id
_entity.type
_entity.pdbx_description
1 polymer ?
#
loop_
_entity_poly.entity_id
_entity_poly.type
_entity_poly.pdbx_seq_one_letter_code
_entity_poly.pdbx_strand_id
1 'polypeptide(L)'
;IKKLVWFSTLFLACFGLISQTASGNSLSQSNSALEIFRHAYESRYTWNSQFPGYTSKVELKDNEKAYTGTIQITPDLDVKVTEIEPKEESQIVDDSLQMMVIHRRQVPFSQEHKNSIFQIGTTNKNGSVEIVETSGNTKSRYKVFQNQLVQVNRLLGDTAVTVDVLNSEKTPTGYIATHYRTVFRQHQTKEVVGVEDSEDTFTKIGDYYLLTHQLIHDYEGGKLTHTVELNFPEIQLNK
;
A
#
# COMPACT_ATOMS: atom_id res chain seq x y z
N ILE A 1 25.11 12.61 0.53
CA ILE A 1 24.05 11.77 -0.05
C ILE A 1 23.29 11.22 1.14
N LYS A 2 22.15 11.85 1.50
CA LYS A 2 21.27 11.34 2.55
C LYS A 2 20.38 10.30 1.89
N LYS A 3 20.58 9.01 2.23
CA LYS A 3 19.65 7.93 1.90
C LYS A 3 18.27 8.36 2.43
N LEU A 4 17.28 8.38 1.56
CA LEU A 4 15.89 8.60 1.93
C LEU A 4 15.51 7.41 2.84
N VAL A 5 15.43 7.67 4.14
CA VAL A 5 15.07 6.66 5.11
C VAL A 5 13.59 6.38 4.94
N TRP A 6 13.25 5.20 4.50
CA TRP A 6 11.91 4.68 4.45
C TRP A 6 11.28 4.77 5.85
N PHE A 7 10.22 5.54 5.95
CA PHE A 7 9.44 5.63 7.17
C PHE A 7 8.51 4.42 7.30
N SER A 8 9.07 3.33 7.82
CA SER A 8 8.28 2.30 8.46
C SER A 8 7.84 2.84 9.83
N THR A 9 6.65 3.41 9.95
CA THR A 9 6.14 3.72 11.28
C THR A 9 4.63 3.73 11.38
N LEU A 10 4.16 2.80 12.17
CA LEU A 10 3.23 2.90 13.29
C LEU A 10 1.81 3.43 13.01
N PHE A 11 0.90 2.49 12.95
CA PHE A 11 -0.48 2.69 13.33
C PHE A 11 -0.56 2.87 14.85
N LEU A 12 -0.75 4.10 15.32
CA LEU A 12 -1.16 4.37 16.69
C LEU A 12 -2.56 4.97 16.69
N ALA A 13 -3.50 4.22 17.24
CA ALA A 13 -4.87 4.67 17.48
C ALA A 13 -4.90 5.64 18.67
N CYS A 14 -5.44 6.84 18.49
CA CYS A 14 -5.79 7.74 19.59
C CYS A 14 -7.31 7.93 19.65
N PHE A 15 -7.87 7.62 20.81
CA PHE A 15 -9.27 7.82 21.16
C PHE A 15 -9.55 9.30 21.50
N GLY A 16 -10.64 9.84 20.96
CA GLY A 16 -11.20 11.10 21.42
C GLY A 16 -12.66 11.26 20.96
N LEU A 17 -13.59 11.29 21.92
CA LEU A 17 -15.02 11.49 21.72
C LEU A 17 -15.34 13.00 21.59
N ILE A 18 -15.99 13.39 20.49
CA ILE A 18 -16.80 14.63 20.43
C ILE A 18 -18.03 14.36 19.58
N SER A 19 -19.22 14.53 20.17
CA SER A 19 -20.52 14.44 19.53
C SER A 19 -20.87 15.76 18.86
N GLN A 20 -21.23 15.75 17.57
CA GLN A 20 -21.93 16.86 16.91
C GLN A 20 -23.10 16.34 16.10
N THR A 21 -24.25 16.99 16.27
CA THR A 21 -25.51 16.74 15.56
C THR A 21 -25.45 17.32 14.14
N ALA A 22 -25.62 16.48 13.14
CA ALA A 22 -25.59 16.86 11.73
C ALA A 22 -27.00 16.77 11.10
N SER A 23 -27.31 17.72 10.22
CA SER A 23 -28.57 17.88 9.47
C SER A 23 -28.80 16.74 8.45
N GLY A 24 -30.05 16.35 8.16
CA GLY A 24 -30.42 15.13 7.42
C GLY A 24 -29.79 14.93 6.04
N ASN A 25 -29.43 15.99 5.30
CA ASN A 25 -28.71 15.87 4.01
C ASN A 25 -27.27 15.40 4.15
N SER A 26 -26.60 15.74 5.26
CA SER A 26 -25.23 15.32 5.52
C SER A 26 -25.13 13.84 5.87
N LEU A 27 -26.16 13.26 6.48
CA LEU A 27 -26.19 11.84 6.84
C LEU A 27 -26.32 10.94 5.61
N SER A 28 -27.13 11.30 4.61
CA SER A 28 -27.26 10.51 3.39
C SER A 28 -26.00 10.52 2.52
N GLN A 29 -25.31 11.66 2.42
CA GLN A 29 -24.02 11.76 1.73
C GLN A 29 -22.90 11.03 2.45
N SER A 30 -22.89 11.08 3.78
CA SER A 30 -21.92 10.34 4.61
C SER A 30 -22.09 8.83 4.43
N ASN A 31 -23.34 8.33 4.42
CA ASN A 31 -23.62 6.92 4.19
C ASN A 31 -23.20 6.48 2.78
N SER A 32 -23.44 7.31 1.75
CA SER A 32 -22.98 7.01 0.39
C SER A 32 -21.47 6.98 0.29
N ALA A 33 -20.76 7.92 0.93
CA ALA A 33 -19.29 7.96 0.94
C ALA A 33 -18.69 6.71 1.60
N LEU A 34 -19.25 6.31 2.74
CA LEU A 34 -18.86 5.12 3.47
C LEU A 34 -19.04 3.87 2.62
N GLU A 35 -20.20 3.71 1.96
CA GLU A 35 -20.49 2.54 1.12
C GLU A 35 -19.57 2.49 -0.11
N ILE A 36 -19.36 3.61 -0.80
CA ILE A 36 -18.44 3.67 -1.95
C ILE A 36 -17.03 3.25 -1.52
N PHE A 37 -16.53 3.78 -0.41
CA PHE A 37 -15.20 3.46 0.08
C PHE A 37 -15.10 2.02 0.56
N ARG A 38 -16.12 1.54 1.32
CA ARG A 38 -16.18 0.16 1.81
C ARG A 38 -16.13 -0.84 0.66
N HIS A 39 -16.96 -0.65 -0.39
CA HIS A 39 -16.91 -1.53 -1.55
C HIS A 39 -15.54 -1.57 -2.22
N ALA A 40 -14.88 -0.43 -2.37
CA ALA A 40 -13.53 -0.39 -2.93
C ALA A 40 -12.49 -1.06 -2.02
N TYR A 41 -12.61 -0.87 -0.70
CA TYR A 41 -11.74 -1.49 0.30
C TYR A 41 -11.90 -3.01 0.30
N GLU A 42 -13.13 -3.52 0.34
CA GLU A 42 -13.45 -4.95 0.40
C GLU A 42 -13.21 -5.68 -0.94
N SER A 43 -13.15 -4.93 -2.06
CA SER A 43 -12.83 -5.47 -3.38
C SER A 43 -11.33 -5.71 -3.61
N ARG A 44 -10.45 -5.34 -2.67
CA ARG A 44 -9.03 -5.63 -2.78
C ARG A 44 -8.77 -7.12 -2.58
N TYR A 45 -7.85 -7.67 -3.34
CA TYR A 45 -7.34 -9.01 -3.08
C TYR A 45 -6.57 -9.03 -1.76
N THR A 46 -6.93 -9.95 -0.87
CA THR A 46 -6.27 -10.19 0.42
C THR A 46 -6.08 -11.69 0.63
N TRP A 47 -5.12 -12.05 1.43
CA TRP A 47 -4.96 -13.43 1.90
C TRP A 47 -5.95 -13.70 3.03
N ASN A 48 -6.62 -14.83 2.97
CA ASN A 48 -7.58 -15.25 3.99
C ASN A 48 -6.85 -15.83 5.23
N SER A 49 -7.62 -16.13 6.28
CA SER A 49 -7.10 -16.70 7.53
C SER A 49 -6.47 -18.10 7.42
N GLN A 50 -6.57 -18.73 6.25
CA GLN A 50 -5.96 -20.05 5.99
C GLN A 50 -4.63 -19.91 5.22
N PHE A 51 -4.16 -18.69 5.00
CA PHE A 51 -2.88 -18.47 4.34
C PHE A 51 -1.75 -19.13 5.12
N PRO A 52 -1.02 -20.11 4.54
CA PRO A 52 -0.05 -20.89 5.29
C PRO A 52 1.30 -20.17 5.46
N GLY A 53 1.45 -19.00 4.84
CA GLY A 53 2.78 -18.41 4.65
C GLY A 53 3.55 -19.12 3.53
N TYR A 54 4.76 -18.63 3.26
CA TYR A 54 5.65 -19.24 2.27
C TYR A 54 7.11 -18.92 2.54
N THR A 55 7.98 -19.67 1.89
CA THR A 55 9.42 -19.39 1.80
C THR A 55 9.79 -19.21 0.33
N SER A 56 10.82 -18.43 0.07
CA SER A 56 11.41 -18.28 -1.26
C SER A 56 12.87 -17.89 -1.14
N LYS A 57 13.63 -18.17 -2.18
CA LYS A 57 14.86 -17.40 -2.41
C LYS A 57 14.48 -15.98 -2.80
N VAL A 58 15.39 -15.05 -2.63
CA VAL A 58 15.29 -13.69 -3.13
C VAL A 58 16.59 -13.30 -3.84
N GLU A 59 16.43 -12.70 -5.00
CA GLU A 59 17.50 -12.06 -5.77
C GLU A 59 17.20 -10.57 -5.77
N LEU A 60 18.04 -9.79 -5.11
CA LEU A 60 17.99 -8.33 -5.09
C LEU A 60 19.04 -7.78 -6.06
N LYS A 61 18.62 -6.89 -6.96
CA LYS A 61 19.51 -5.96 -7.65
C LYS A 61 19.26 -4.55 -7.13
N ASP A 62 20.29 -3.94 -6.56
CA ASP A 62 20.33 -2.53 -6.16
C ASP A 62 21.27 -1.80 -7.14
N ASN A 63 20.69 -1.10 -8.12
CA ASN A 63 21.41 -0.57 -9.27
C ASN A 63 22.21 -1.68 -9.98
N GLU A 64 23.56 -1.59 -9.95
CA GLU A 64 24.46 -2.57 -10.57
C GLU A 64 24.89 -3.71 -9.62
N LYS A 65 24.52 -3.64 -8.34
CA LYS A 65 24.91 -4.65 -7.34
C LYS A 65 23.83 -5.73 -7.25
N ALA A 66 24.25 -6.96 -7.07
CA ALA A 66 23.36 -8.10 -6.91
C ALA A 66 23.63 -8.84 -5.60
N TYR A 67 22.55 -9.23 -4.94
CA TYR A 67 22.57 -9.96 -3.68
C TYR A 67 21.55 -11.10 -3.75
N THR A 68 21.80 -12.15 -3.01
CA THR A 68 20.89 -13.28 -2.90
C THR A 68 20.69 -13.65 -1.43
N GLY A 69 19.49 -14.13 -1.12
CA GLY A 69 19.15 -14.57 0.22
C GLY A 69 17.90 -15.42 0.24
N THR A 70 17.32 -15.52 1.41
CA THR A 70 16.09 -16.29 1.64
C THR A 70 15.09 -15.43 2.39
N ILE A 71 13.82 -15.52 1.99
CA ILE A 71 12.70 -14.89 2.69
C ILE A 71 11.76 -15.95 3.26
N GLN A 72 11.14 -15.60 4.37
CA GLN A 72 10.02 -16.34 4.94
C GLN A 72 8.92 -15.35 5.31
N ILE A 73 7.69 -15.67 4.91
CA ILE A 73 6.47 -15.03 5.41
C ILE A 73 5.70 -16.09 6.19
N THR A 74 5.42 -15.79 7.46
CA THR A 74 4.70 -16.72 8.34
C THR A 74 3.18 -16.66 8.09
N PRO A 75 2.38 -17.62 8.62
CA PRO A 75 0.91 -17.51 8.62
C PRO A 75 0.40 -16.23 9.33
N ASP A 76 1.12 -15.76 10.33
CA ASP A 76 0.81 -14.51 11.06
C ASP A 76 1.27 -13.25 10.31
N LEU A 77 1.81 -13.43 9.10
CA LEU A 77 2.29 -12.38 8.20
C LEU A 77 3.58 -11.67 8.67
N ASP A 78 4.34 -12.30 9.55
CA ASP A 78 5.68 -11.82 9.88
C ASP A 78 6.64 -12.10 8.71
N VAL A 79 7.44 -11.09 8.37
CA VAL A 79 8.47 -11.17 7.34
C VAL A 79 9.83 -11.43 7.99
N LYS A 80 10.59 -12.34 7.41
CA LYS A 80 11.98 -12.61 7.78
C LYS A 80 12.83 -12.69 6.54
N VAL A 81 13.91 -11.89 6.51
CA VAL A 81 14.94 -11.91 5.46
C VAL A 81 16.24 -12.40 6.07
N THR A 82 16.92 -13.31 5.39
CA THR A 82 18.20 -13.88 5.83
C THR A 82 19.17 -13.99 4.66
N GLU A 83 20.47 -14.10 4.99
CA GLU A 83 21.55 -14.35 4.04
C GLU A 83 21.84 -13.19 3.07
N ILE A 84 21.32 -11.98 3.34
CA ILE A 84 21.68 -10.77 2.60
C ILE A 84 22.54 -9.88 3.48
N GLU A 85 23.72 -9.57 3.02
CA GLU A 85 24.64 -8.61 3.64
C GLU A 85 25.11 -7.59 2.57
N PRO A 86 25.31 -6.31 2.94
CA PRO A 86 25.17 -5.75 4.29
C PRO A 86 23.69 -5.57 4.70
N LYS A 87 23.44 -5.25 5.96
CA LYS A 87 22.09 -5.11 6.55
C LYS A 87 21.20 -4.11 5.82
N GLU A 88 21.77 -3.07 5.25
CA GLU A 88 21.06 -2.06 4.48
C GLU A 88 20.37 -2.67 3.26
N GLU A 89 20.98 -3.63 2.62
CA GLU A 89 20.41 -4.33 1.46
C GLU A 89 19.31 -5.31 1.89
N SER A 90 19.50 -6.00 3.01
CA SER A 90 18.46 -6.83 3.62
C SER A 90 17.22 -6.00 3.99
N GLN A 91 17.41 -4.76 4.45
CA GLN A 91 16.32 -3.86 4.80
C GLN A 91 15.49 -3.44 3.57
N ILE A 92 16.08 -3.29 2.39
CA ILE A 92 15.33 -3.00 1.15
C ILE A 92 14.30 -4.11 0.88
N VAL A 93 14.73 -5.36 1.00
CA VAL A 93 13.85 -6.53 0.81
C VAL A 93 12.78 -6.59 1.90
N ASP A 94 13.17 -6.39 3.15
CA ASP A 94 12.25 -6.42 4.29
C ASP A 94 11.16 -5.35 4.15
N ASP A 95 11.51 -4.11 3.89
CA ASP A 95 10.58 -2.99 3.75
C ASP A 95 9.58 -3.22 2.60
N SER A 96 10.07 -3.72 1.46
CA SER A 96 9.23 -4.07 0.32
C SER A 96 8.20 -5.15 0.67
N LEU A 97 8.65 -6.23 1.30
CA LEU A 97 7.77 -7.33 1.71
C LEU A 97 6.81 -6.93 2.83
N GLN A 98 7.23 -6.12 3.80
CA GLN A 98 6.34 -5.57 4.83
C GLN A 98 5.21 -4.75 4.20
N MET A 99 5.53 -3.89 3.23
CA MET A 99 4.54 -3.09 2.52
C MET A 99 3.56 -4.00 1.76
N MET A 100 4.06 -5.01 1.04
CA MET A 100 3.23 -5.97 0.32
C MET A 100 2.30 -6.72 1.28
N VAL A 101 2.79 -7.24 2.40
CA VAL A 101 2.04 -7.98 3.42
C VAL A 101 0.92 -7.13 4.03
N ILE A 102 1.20 -5.87 4.38
CA ILE A 102 0.18 -4.93 4.89
C ILE A 102 -1.00 -4.83 3.92
N HIS A 103 -0.73 -4.78 2.61
CA HIS A 103 -1.78 -4.71 1.60
C HIS A 103 -2.50 -6.04 1.34
N ARG A 104 -1.93 -7.18 1.76
CA ARG A 104 -2.53 -8.54 1.61
C ARG A 104 -3.24 -9.00 2.87
N ARG A 105 -3.02 -8.34 4.00
CA ARG A 105 -3.69 -8.66 5.25
C ARG A 105 -5.20 -8.41 5.15
N GLN A 106 -5.98 -9.43 5.49
CA GLN A 106 -7.43 -9.31 5.57
C GLN A 106 -7.84 -8.71 6.93
N VAL A 107 -8.24 -7.44 6.92
CA VAL A 107 -8.80 -6.76 8.09
C VAL A 107 -10.25 -6.38 7.78
N PRO A 108 -11.22 -6.73 8.64
CA PRO A 108 -12.59 -6.30 8.45
C PRO A 108 -12.70 -4.76 8.40
N PHE A 109 -13.47 -4.25 7.45
CA PHE A 109 -13.68 -2.80 7.29
C PHE A 109 -14.09 -2.12 8.60
N SER A 110 -15.03 -2.74 9.33
CA SER A 110 -15.54 -2.23 10.60
C SER A 110 -14.48 -2.17 11.71
N GLN A 111 -13.41 -2.94 11.61
CA GLN A 111 -12.29 -2.91 12.55
C GLN A 111 -11.29 -1.82 12.16
N GLU A 112 -10.88 -1.78 10.90
CA GLU A 112 -9.86 -0.85 10.39
C GLU A 112 -10.35 0.60 10.45
N HIS A 113 -11.63 0.83 10.12
CA HIS A 113 -12.23 2.17 9.99
C HIS A 113 -13.28 2.45 11.06
N LYS A 114 -13.20 1.81 12.23
CA LYS A 114 -14.22 1.83 13.30
C LYS A 114 -14.68 3.24 13.72
N ASN A 115 -13.75 4.21 13.72
CA ASN A 115 -14.01 5.58 14.18
C ASN A 115 -13.84 6.61 13.06
N SER A 116 -13.86 6.15 11.81
CA SER A 116 -13.69 7.02 10.66
C SER A 116 -15.02 7.62 10.20
N ILE A 117 -14.95 8.89 9.80
CA ILE A 117 -16.06 9.61 9.15
C ILE A 117 -15.69 9.79 7.68
N PHE A 118 -16.62 9.42 6.79
CA PHE A 118 -16.43 9.50 5.35
C PHE A 118 -17.31 10.59 4.75
N GLN A 119 -16.76 11.35 3.81
CA GLN A 119 -17.46 12.39 3.06
C GLN A 119 -17.09 12.29 1.58
N ILE A 120 -18.07 12.53 0.70
CA ILE A 120 -17.81 12.71 -0.74
C ILE A 120 -17.13 14.07 -0.92
N GLY A 121 -15.98 14.07 -1.59
CA GLY A 121 -15.31 15.25 -2.10
C GLY A 121 -15.80 15.60 -3.51
N THR A 122 -14.88 15.62 -4.47
CA THR A 122 -15.20 15.91 -5.88
C THR A 122 -15.56 14.62 -6.63
N THR A 123 -16.52 14.74 -7.57
CA THR A 123 -16.76 13.71 -8.59
C THR A 123 -16.21 14.21 -9.92
N ASN A 124 -15.30 13.45 -10.52
CA ASN A 124 -14.66 13.80 -11.77
C ASN A 124 -15.52 13.39 -12.99
N LYS A 125 -15.28 14.02 -14.14
CA LYS A 125 -16.01 13.73 -15.39
C LYS A 125 -15.85 12.28 -15.88
N ASN A 126 -14.77 11.60 -15.49
CA ASN A 126 -14.54 10.19 -15.79
C ASN A 126 -15.29 9.22 -14.85
N GLY A 127 -16.08 9.74 -13.91
CA GLY A 127 -16.84 8.96 -12.94
C GLY A 127 -16.06 8.57 -11.67
N SER A 128 -14.80 8.98 -11.52
CA SER A 128 -14.09 8.75 -10.25
C SER A 128 -14.61 9.68 -9.16
N VAL A 129 -14.76 9.15 -7.95
CA VAL A 129 -15.28 9.86 -6.77
C VAL A 129 -14.17 10.03 -5.75
N GLU A 130 -13.94 11.26 -5.30
CA GLU A 130 -13.08 11.52 -4.16
C GLU A 130 -13.83 11.23 -2.87
N ILE A 131 -13.20 10.43 -2.00
CA ILE A 131 -13.67 10.16 -0.65
C ILE A 131 -12.67 10.75 0.33
N VAL A 132 -13.18 11.51 1.28
CA VAL A 132 -12.40 12.08 2.38
C VAL A 132 -12.71 11.29 3.64
N GLU A 133 -11.70 10.66 4.21
CA GLU A 133 -11.76 10.00 5.51
C GLU A 133 -11.16 10.90 6.57
N THR A 134 -11.86 11.03 7.70
CA THR A 134 -11.34 11.67 8.91
C THR A 134 -11.38 10.66 10.04
N SER A 135 -10.21 10.37 10.63
CA SER A 135 -10.04 9.48 11.78
C SER A 135 -9.22 10.21 12.85
N GLY A 136 -9.88 10.59 13.95
CA GLY A 136 -9.28 11.49 14.94
C GLY A 136 -8.81 12.79 14.29
N ASN A 137 -7.52 13.10 14.45
CA ASN A 137 -6.89 14.29 13.85
C ASN A 137 -6.30 14.05 12.45
N THR A 138 -6.41 12.83 11.94
CA THR A 138 -5.84 12.46 10.64
C THR A 138 -6.89 12.57 9.54
N LYS A 139 -6.50 13.15 8.42
CA LYS A 139 -7.34 13.27 7.23
C LYS A 139 -6.64 12.64 6.04
N SER A 140 -7.31 11.65 5.43
CA SER A 140 -6.87 10.98 4.21
C SER A 140 -7.86 11.26 3.07
N ARG A 141 -7.37 11.23 1.84
CA ARG A 141 -8.20 11.38 0.65
C ARG A 141 -7.94 10.22 -0.29
N TYR A 142 -9.01 9.71 -0.87
CA TYR A 142 -8.94 8.60 -1.81
C TYR A 142 -9.70 8.95 -3.07
N LYS A 143 -9.29 8.43 -4.21
CA LYS A 143 -10.15 8.36 -5.39
C LYS A 143 -10.59 6.93 -5.60
N VAL A 144 -11.88 6.77 -5.77
CA VAL A 144 -12.52 5.48 -6.07
C VAL A 144 -13.04 5.53 -7.51
N PHE A 145 -12.72 4.49 -8.28
CA PHE A 145 -13.23 4.30 -9.63
C PHE A 145 -13.49 2.81 -9.86
N GLN A 146 -14.70 2.46 -10.33
CA GLN A 146 -15.11 1.07 -10.58
C GLN A 146 -14.83 0.11 -9.41
N ASN A 147 -15.17 0.53 -8.20
CA ASN A 147 -14.91 -0.20 -6.94
C ASN A 147 -13.42 -0.50 -6.67
N GLN A 148 -12.52 0.33 -7.17
CA GLN A 148 -11.10 0.25 -6.87
C GLN A 148 -10.59 1.56 -6.28
N LEU A 149 -9.66 1.47 -5.35
CA LEU A 149 -8.89 2.61 -4.86
C LEU A 149 -7.82 2.93 -5.91
N VAL A 150 -8.04 4.00 -6.68
CA VAL A 150 -7.12 4.40 -7.77
C VAL A 150 -6.17 5.51 -7.37
N GLN A 151 -6.42 6.17 -6.23
CA GLN A 151 -5.48 7.13 -5.65
C GLN A 151 -5.64 7.15 -4.13
N VAL A 152 -4.52 7.29 -3.42
CA VAL A 152 -4.46 7.49 -1.97
C VAL A 152 -3.60 8.71 -1.68
N ASN A 153 -4.11 9.64 -0.84
CA ASN A 153 -3.35 10.79 -0.36
C ASN A 153 -3.35 10.79 1.17
N ARG A 154 -2.17 10.83 1.76
CA ARG A 154 -1.97 10.85 3.21
C ARG A 154 -0.88 11.84 3.61
N LEU A 155 -0.97 12.31 4.84
CA LEU A 155 0.10 13.07 5.47
C LEU A 155 0.81 12.15 6.47
N LEU A 156 2.12 11.95 6.28
CA LEU A 156 2.99 11.17 7.15
C LEU A 156 4.04 12.10 7.74
N GLY A 157 3.81 12.56 8.97
CA GLY A 157 4.62 13.62 9.56
C GLY A 157 4.57 14.88 8.70
N ASP A 158 5.72 15.36 8.25
CA ASP A 158 5.85 16.53 7.38
C ASP A 158 5.83 16.20 5.87
N THR A 159 5.60 14.94 5.52
CA THR A 159 5.58 14.48 4.13
C THR A 159 4.16 14.16 3.68
N ALA A 160 3.69 14.85 2.66
CA ALA A 160 2.46 14.50 1.96
C ALA A 160 2.78 13.43 0.90
N VAL A 161 2.10 12.30 0.99
CA VAL A 161 2.28 11.15 0.11
C VAL A 161 1.04 10.99 -0.76
N THR A 162 1.24 10.90 -2.07
CA THR A 162 0.20 10.56 -3.05
C THR A 162 0.60 9.29 -3.76
N VAL A 163 -0.24 8.26 -3.71
CA VAL A 163 -0.07 7.02 -4.48
C VAL A 163 -1.14 6.99 -5.55
N ASP A 164 -0.74 6.98 -6.82
CA ASP A 164 -1.60 6.76 -7.98
C ASP A 164 -1.48 5.31 -8.46
N VAL A 165 -2.57 4.56 -8.50
CA VAL A 165 -2.61 3.22 -9.09
C VAL A 165 -2.78 3.37 -10.60
N LEU A 166 -1.77 2.95 -11.36
CA LEU A 166 -1.71 3.07 -12.81
C LEU A 166 -2.24 1.81 -13.51
N ASN A 167 -2.04 0.65 -12.89
CA ASN A 167 -2.59 -0.62 -13.38
C ASN A 167 -2.97 -1.54 -12.21
N SER A 168 -3.94 -2.42 -12.48
CA SER A 168 -4.36 -3.47 -11.55
C SER A 168 -4.82 -4.71 -12.33
N GLU A 169 -4.66 -5.87 -11.73
CA GLU A 169 -5.15 -7.15 -12.24
C GLU A 169 -6.34 -7.64 -11.43
N LYS A 170 -7.30 -8.28 -12.11
CA LYS A 170 -8.43 -8.93 -11.47
C LYS A 170 -8.08 -10.36 -11.08
N THR A 171 -8.43 -10.74 -9.87
CA THR A 171 -8.41 -12.11 -9.39
C THR A 171 -9.85 -12.59 -9.13
N PRO A 172 -10.09 -13.87 -8.90
CA PRO A 172 -11.44 -14.37 -8.54
C PRO A 172 -12.04 -13.73 -7.27
N THR A 173 -11.19 -13.20 -6.37
CA THR A 173 -11.61 -12.71 -5.06
C THR A 173 -11.34 -11.21 -4.85
N GLY A 174 -10.83 -10.51 -5.86
CA GLY A 174 -10.57 -9.08 -5.75
C GLY A 174 -9.60 -8.57 -6.79
N TYR A 175 -9.12 -7.34 -6.65
CA TYR A 175 -8.10 -6.76 -7.52
C TYR A 175 -6.77 -6.59 -6.78
N ILE A 176 -5.67 -6.67 -7.54
CA ILE A 176 -4.31 -6.42 -7.08
C ILE A 176 -3.76 -5.25 -7.89
N ALA A 177 -3.29 -4.19 -7.24
CA ALA A 177 -2.52 -3.15 -7.91
C ALA A 177 -1.16 -3.74 -8.34
N THR A 178 -0.81 -3.54 -9.61
CA THR A 178 0.42 -4.08 -10.23
C THR A 178 1.36 -3.00 -10.74
N HIS A 179 0.89 -1.77 -10.93
CA HIS A 179 1.73 -0.63 -11.27
C HIS A 179 1.20 0.60 -10.53
N TYR A 180 2.05 1.27 -9.78
CA TYR A 180 1.68 2.45 -9.03
C TYR A 180 2.84 3.43 -8.94
N ARG A 181 2.47 4.71 -8.82
CA ARG A 181 3.43 5.81 -8.67
C ARG A 181 3.18 6.52 -7.35
N THR A 182 4.22 6.63 -6.54
CA THR A 182 4.20 7.36 -5.27
C THR A 182 4.93 8.68 -5.43
N VAL A 183 4.29 9.78 -5.05
CA VAL A 183 4.88 11.11 -5.06
C VAL A 183 4.98 11.62 -3.64
N PHE A 184 6.18 11.93 -3.22
CA PHE A 184 6.49 12.50 -1.92
C PHE A 184 6.66 14.02 -2.04
N ARG A 185 5.94 14.76 -1.18
CA ARG A 185 6.02 16.21 -1.14
C ARG A 185 6.27 16.70 0.27
N GLN A 186 7.12 17.69 0.41
CA GLN A 186 7.20 18.45 1.66
C GLN A 186 5.85 19.14 1.90
N HIS A 187 5.24 18.90 3.07
CA HIS A 187 3.84 19.31 3.31
C HIS A 187 3.63 20.81 3.24
N GLN A 188 4.55 21.61 3.78
CA GLN A 188 4.42 23.07 3.85
C GLN A 188 4.68 23.75 2.48
N THR A 189 5.79 23.43 1.83
CA THR A 189 6.21 24.05 0.57
C THR A 189 5.53 23.45 -0.66
N LYS A 190 4.96 22.24 -0.54
CA LYS A 190 4.41 21.43 -1.66
C LYS A 190 5.46 20.98 -2.67
N GLU A 191 6.72 21.22 -2.40
CA GLU A 191 7.84 20.78 -3.24
C GLU A 191 7.88 19.26 -3.33
N VAL A 192 8.07 18.72 -4.54
CA VAL A 192 8.28 17.29 -4.77
C VAL A 192 9.70 16.95 -4.34
N VAL A 193 9.82 16.08 -3.35
CA VAL A 193 11.11 15.62 -2.81
C VAL A 193 11.54 14.26 -3.34
N GLY A 194 10.61 13.51 -3.93
CA GLY A 194 10.89 12.23 -4.57
C GLY A 194 9.66 11.68 -5.29
N VAL A 195 9.91 10.83 -6.26
CA VAL A 195 8.89 10.04 -6.95
C VAL A 195 9.40 8.61 -7.03
N GLU A 196 8.55 7.66 -6.71
CA GLU A 196 8.78 6.22 -6.86
C GLU A 196 7.78 5.66 -7.86
N ASP A 197 8.26 4.89 -8.81
CA ASP A 197 7.45 4.16 -9.79
C ASP A 197 7.69 2.67 -9.59
N SER A 198 6.64 1.90 -9.26
CA SER A 198 6.76 0.50 -8.85
C SER A 198 5.89 -0.40 -9.72
N GLU A 199 6.48 -1.45 -10.26
CA GLU A 199 5.82 -2.49 -11.04
C GLU A 199 5.96 -3.84 -10.33
N ASP A 200 4.81 -4.46 -10.02
CA ASP A 200 4.71 -5.73 -9.32
C ASP A 200 4.14 -6.82 -10.24
N THR A 201 4.74 -7.98 -10.22
CA THR A 201 4.20 -9.18 -10.87
C THR A 201 3.77 -10.19 -9.82
N PHE A 202 2.50 -10.60 -9.88
CA PHE A 202 1.94 -11.62 -9.01
C PHE A 202 1.64 -12.90 -9.79
N THR A 203 2.05 -14.03 -9.25
CA THR A 203 1.77 -15.35 -9.83
C THR A 203 0.89 -16.16 -8.89
N LYS A 204 -0.09 -16.87 -9.46
CA LYS A 204 -0.92 -17.79 -8.66
C LYS A 204 -0.13 -19.04 -8.32
N ILE A 205 0.11 -19.27 -7.02
CA ILE A 205 0.79 -20.45 -6.46
C ILE A 205 -0.17 -21.08 -5.46
N GLY A 206 -0.62 -22.30 -5.73
CA GLY A 206 -1.74 -22.89 -5.01
C GLY A 206 -3.00 -22.03 -5.15
N ASP A 207 -3.57 -21.61 -4.03
CA ASP A 207 -4.77 -20.78 -3.98
C ASP A 207 -4.46 -19.27 -3.85
N TYR A 208 -3.19 -18.89 -3.81
CA TYR A 208 -2.76 -17.53 -3.48
C TYR A 208 -2.01 -16.86 -4.65
N TYR A 209 -2.22 -15.55 -4.82
CA TYR A 209 -1.39 -14.71 -5.68
C TYR A 209 -0.25 -14.16 -4.84
N LEU A 210 0.98 -14.54 -5.19
CA LEU A 210 2.21 -14.16 -4.49
C LEU A 210 3.08 -13.29 -5.38
N LEU A 211 3.77 -12.33 -4.78
CA LEU A 211 4.72 -11.47 -5.48
C LEU A 211 5.89 -12.32 -5.96
N THR A 212 6.13 -12.32 -7.27
CA THR A 212 7.24 -13.07 -7.90
C THR A 212 8.31 -12.15 -8.46
N HIS A 213 7.96 -10.90 -8.77
CA HIS A 213 8.90 -9.90 -9.25
C HIS A 213 8.42 -8.51 -8.87
N GLN A 214 9.34 -7.61 -8.51
CA GLN A 214 9.08 -6.20 -8.31
C GLN A 214 10.21 -5.38 -8.90
N LEU A 215 9.86 -4.29 -9.60
CA LEU A 215 10.78 -3.31 -10.12
C LEU A 215 10.39 -1.94 -9.58
N ILE A 216 11.35 -1.25 -8.94
CA ILE A 216 11.17 0.06 -8.35
C ILE A 216 12.15 1.03 -8.98
N HIS A 217 11.65 2.18 -9.44
CA HIS A 217 12.45 3.28 -9.94
C HIS A 217 12.23 4.53 -9.10
N ASP A 218 13.30 5.05 -8.51
CA ASP A 218 13.28 6.31 -7.76
C ASP A 218 13.78 7.48 -8.61
N TYR A 219 13.06 8.60 -8.52
CA TYR A 219 13.38 9.81 -9.24
C TYR A 219 13.49 10.99 -8.28
N GLU A 220 14.55 11.81 -8.46
CA GLU A 220 14.72 13.10 -7.82
C GLU A 220 14.90 14.18 -8.88
N GLY A 221 14.15 15.29 -8.77
CA GLY A 221 14.18 16.36 -9.79
C GLY A 221 13.87 15.88 -11.20
N GLY A 222 13.07 14.80 -11.34
CA GLY A 222 12.70 14.19 -12.62
C GLY A 222 13.78 13.30 -13.25
N LYS A 223 14.87 13.03 -12.55
CA LYS A 223 15.95 12.14 -13.00
C LYS A 223 15.89 10.82 -12.22
N LEU A 224 16.08 9.70 -12.92
CA LEU A 224 16.24 8.38 -12.29
C LEU A 224 17.53 8.41 -11.44
N THR A 225 17.39 8.09 -10.16
CA THR A 225 18.48 8.12 -9.19
C THR A 225 18.78 6.74 -8.60
N HIS A 226 17.79 5.85 -8.60
CA HIS A 226 17.95 4.54 -8.00
C HIS A 226 17.00 3.53 -8.66
N THR A 227 17.43 2.28 -8.79
CA THR A 227 16.64 1.17 -9.30
C THR A 227 16.82 -0.03 -8.40
N VAL A 228 15.70 -0.60 -7.96
CA VAL A 228 15.65 -1.86 -7.20
C VAL A 228 14.85 -2.87 -8.01
N GLU A 229 15.42 -4.05 -8.20
CA GLU A 229 14.72 -5.19 -8.79
C GLU A 229 14.78 -6.37 -7.81
N LEU A 230 13.62 -6.93 -7.50
CA LEU A 230 13.46 -8.10 -6.64
C LEU A 230 12.85 -9.25 -7.45
N ASN A 231 13.50 -10.40 -7.43
CA ASN A 231 12.97 -11.65 -7.94
C ASN A 231 12.81 -12.65 -6.80
N PHE A 232 11.71 -13.38 -6.79
CA PHE A 232 11.41 -14.40 -5.79
C PHE A 232 11.24 -15.77 -6.47
N PRO A 233 12.35 -16.42 -6.86
CA PRO A 233 12.31 -17.77 -7.42
C PRO A 233 12.03 -18.82 -6.34
N GLU A 234 11.58 -19.99 -6.77
CA GLU A 234 11.42 -21.18 -5.90
C GLU A 234 10.45 -20.95 -4.72
N ILE A 235 9.36 -20.20 -4.93
CA ILE A 235 8.34 -19.98 -3.88
C ILE A 235 7.70 -21.31 -3.49
N GLN A 236 7.67 -21.59 -2.19
CA GLN A 236 7.06 -22.77 -1.61
C GLN A 236 6.11 -22.40 -0.47
N LEU A 237 4.82 -22.76 -0.64
CA LEU A 237 3.86 -22.60 0.45
C LEU A 237 4.25 -23.50 1.63
N ASN A 238 4.13 -22.96 2.85
CA ASN A 238 4.34 -23.73 4.06
C ASN A 238 3.26 -24.83 4.16
N LYS A 239 3.62 -25.93 4.85
CA LYS A 239 2.70 -27.07 5.06
C LYS A 239 1.87 -26.87 6.32
#